data_b57c344729db975a586c65e880e16acb
#
_entry.id   b57c344729db975a586c65e880e16acb
#
_cell.length_a   1.000
_cell.length_b   1.000
_cell.length_c   1.000
_cell.angle_alpha   90.00
_cell.angle_beta   90.00
_cell.angle_gamma   90.00
#
_symmetry.space_group_name_H-M   'P 1'
#
loop_
_entity.id
_entity.type
_entity.pdbx_description
1 polymer ?
#
loop_
_entity_poly.entity_id
_entity_poly.type
_entity_poly.pdbx_seq_one_letter_code
_entity_poly.pdbx_strand_id
1 'polypeptide(L)'
;MPRSRKPQQAKAISSRVAYRGPVFYVTTDRVQEPGGIAVRRDVVRHSGSVVVMAVDGTGHEPRVLLARQYRHPAQDYLWELPAGRIDPGESALSGAKRELEEETGYTADHWERALFFYSSPGFLDETMTVYLATGLKRGQAKPEEDEIIQKRMFPLSQLLRMVMKGAIRDGKTIAGVLWLAEKSRKK
;
A
#
# COMPACT_ATOMS: atom_id res chain seq x y z
N MET A 1 -19.42 -14.11 -31.17
CA MET A 1 -19.55 -13.24 -30.00
C MET A 1 -19.21 -11.81 -30.42
N PRO A 2 -20.05 -10.78 -30.15
CA PRO A 2 -19.72 -9.41 -30.51
C PRO A 2 -18.49 -8.97 -29.74
N ARG A 3 -17.52 -8.35 -30.44
CA ARG A 3 -16.33 -7.72 -29.83
C ARG A 3 -16.80 -6.67 -28.83
N SER A 4 -16.50 -6.84 -27.53
CA SER A 4 -16.78 -5.82 -26.52
C SER A 4 -16.05 -4.54 -26.91
N ARG A 5 -16.79 -3.47 -27.25
CA ARG A 5 -16.21 -2.13 -27.41
C ARG A 5 -15.51 -1.77 -26.10
N LYS A 6 -14.23 -1.38 -26.18
CA LYS A 6 -13.55 -0.81 -25.01
C LYS A 6 -14.40 0.32 -24.45
N PRO A 7 -14.61 0.38 -23.13
CA PRO A 7 -15.38 1.47 -22.55
C PRO A 7 -14.76 2.81 -22.94
N GLN A 8 -15.61 3.76 -23.28
CA GLN A 8 -15.19 5.11 -23.65
C GLN A 8 -14.55 5.77 -22.42
N GLN A 9 -13.35 6.33 -22.59
CA GLN A 9 -12.63 7.00 -21.51
C GLN A 9 -12.98 8.49 -21.47
N ALA A 10 -12.99 9.06 -20.27
CA ALA A 10 -13.09 10.50 -20.07
C ALA A 10 -11.85 11.21 -20.64
N LYS A 11 -12.01 12.46 -21.11
CA LYS A 11 -10.92 13.28 -21.67
C LYS A 11 -10.66 14.48 -20.77
N ALA A 12 -9.42 14.68 -20.36
CA ALA A 12 -9.03 15.91 -19.69
C ALA A 12 -9.06 17.07 -20.70
N ILE A 13 -9.81 18.14 -20.37
CA ILE A 13 -9.90 19.37 -21.13
C ILE A 13 -8.83 20.35 -20.65
N SER A 14 -8.69 20.50 -19.34
CA SER A 14 -7.67 21.32 -18.70
C SER A 14 -7.38 20.80 -17.29
N SER A 15 -6.19 21.11 -16.80
CA SER A 15 -5.75 20.79 -15.44
C SER A 15 -4.94 21.96 -14.90
N ARG A 16 -5.13 22.28 -13.61
CA ARG A 16 -4.29 23.24 -12.90
C ARG A 16 -3.99 22.72 -11.51
N VAL A 17 -2.79 22.99 -11.02
CA VAL A 17 -2.41 22.68 -9.64
C VAL A 17 -3.10 23.69 -8.71
N ALA A 18 -3.90 23.16 -7.76
CA ALA A 18 -4.59 23.94 -6.75
C ALA A 18 -3.81 24.02 -5.43
N TYR A 19 -3.04 22.97 -5.11
CA TYR A 19 -2.19 22.87 -3.91
C TYR A 19 -0.97 22.00 -4.19
N ARG A 20 0.16 22.30 -3.59
CA ARG A 20 1.38 21.46 -3.62
C ARG A 20 1.96 21.34 -2.22
N GLY A 21 1.98 20.11 -1.71
CA GLY A 21 2.64 19.74 -0.46
C GLY A 21 3.85 18.84 -0.70
N PRO A 22 4.53 18.41 0.38
CA PRO A 22 5.72 17.56 0.29
C PRO A 22 5.39 16.11 -0.11
N VAL A 23 4.19 15.62 0.24
CA VAL A 23 3.77 14.23 0.02
C VAL A 23 2.91 14.08 -1.24
N PHE A 24 2.03 15.04 -1.49
CA PHE A 24 1.07 15.03 -2.60
C PHE A 24 0.81 16.43 -3.12
N TYR A 25 0.16 16.51 -4.29
CA TYR A 25 -0.40 17.75 -4.78
C TYR A 25 -1.85 17.54 -5.22
N VAL A 26 -2.62 18.62 -5.32
CA VAL A 26 -4.01 18.57 -5.74
C VAL A 26 -4.15 19.29 -7.07
N THR A 27 -4.81 18.63 -8.03
CA THR A 27 -5.22 19.26 -9.28
C THR A 27 -6.71 19.51 -9.30
N THR A 28 -7.12 20.63 -9.90
CA THR A 28 -8.49 20.87 -10.36
C THR A 28 -8.52 20.64 -11.87
N ASP A 29 -9.20 19.57 -12.27
CA ASP A 29 -9.31 19.12 -13.64
C ASP A 29 -10.71 19.44 -14.19
N ARG A 30 -10.78 19.93 -15.43
CA ARG A 30 -12.01 19.94 -16.23
C ARG A 30 -11.98 18.74 -17.13
N VAL A 31 -12.95 17.85 -17.00
CA VAL A 31 -12.98 16.56 -17.68
C VAL A 31 -14.27 16.42 -18.46
N GLN A 32 -14.18 15.97 -19.72
CA GLN A 32 -15.34 15.54 -20.49
C GLN A 32 -15.58 14.04 -20.22
N GLU A 33 -16.68 13.74 -19.54
CA GLU A 33 -17.07 12.35 -19.24
C GLU A 33 -17.52 11.61 -20.52
N PRO A 34 -17.53 10.26 -20.51
CA PRO A 34 -18.20 9.48 -21.52
C PRO A 34 -19.66 9.91 -21.62
N GLY A 35 -20.10 10.39 -22.78
CA GLY A 35 -21.44 10.99 -22.96
C GLY A 35 -21.42 12.50 -23.17
N GLY A 36 -20.25 13.14 -23.11
CA GLY A 36 -20.04 14.51 -23.57
C GLY A 36 -20.20 15.59 -22.50
N ILE A 37 -20.64 15.25 -21.30
CA ILE A 37 -20.84 16.22 -20.20
C ILE A 37 -19.48 16.64 -19.64
N ALA A 38 -19.22 17.95 -19.55
CA ALA A 38 -18.01 18.48 -18.92
C ALA A 38 -18.24 18.70 -17.42
N VAL A 39 -17.37 18.13 -16.59
CA VAL A 39 -17.42 18.22 -15.12
C VAL A 39 -16.09 18.67 -14.55
N ARG A 40 -16.11 19.21 -13.33
CA ARG A 40 -14.91 19.48 -12.53
C ARG A 40 -14.61 18.27 -11.65
N ARG A 41 -13.31 17.94 -11.57
CA ARG A 41 -12.76 16.94 -10.64
C ARG A 41 -11.60 17.57 -9.88
N ASP A 42 -11.61 17.48 -8.55
CA ASP A 42 -10.45 17.81 -7.73
C ASP A 42 -9.79 16.48 -7.35
N VAL A 43 -8.52 16.31 -7.73
CA VAL A 43 -7.81 15.03 -7.62
C VAL A 43 -6.54 15.21 -6.81
N VAL A 44 -6.38 14.39 -5.77
CA VAL A 44 -5.11 14.26 -5.04
C VAL A 44 -4.17 13.39 -5.88
N ARG A 45 -2.98 13.94 -6.20
CA ARG A 45 -1.95 13.29 -7.01
C ARG A 45 -0.83 12.79 -6.12
N HIS A 46 -0.51 11.50 -6.27
CA HIS A 46 0.48 10.81 -5.46
C HIS A 46 1.41 9.95 -6.32
N SER A 47 2.68 9.75 -5.89
CA SER A 47 3.66 8.96 -6.66
C SER A 47 3.38 7.45 -6.64
N GLY A 48 2.45 7.00 -5.81
CA GLY A 48 2.19 5.60 -5.50
C GLY A 48 2.99 5.13 -4.29
N SER A 49 2.56 3.99 -3.74
CA SER A 49 3.16 3.39 -2.54
C SER A 49 3.45 1.91 -2.76
N VAL A 50 4.47 1.43 -2.05
CA VAL A 50 4.80 0.02 -1.92
C VAL A 50 4.42 -0.47 -0.54
N VAL A 51 4.00 -1.72 -0.44
CA VAL A 51 3.62 -2.38 0.80
C VAL A 51 4.31 -3.74 0.87
N VAL A 52 4.82 -4.12 2.03
CA VAL A 52 5.58 -5.36 2.18
C VAL A 52 4.90 -6.30 3.17
N MET A 53 4.43 -7.44 2.69
CA MET A 53 4.10 -8.59 3.54
C MET A 53 5.38 -9.37 3.82
N ALA A 54 6.11 -8.97 4.87
CA ALA A 54 7.31 -9.67 5.32
C ALA A 54 6.91 -10.87 6.17
N VAL A 55 7.13 -12.09 5.63
CA VAL A 55 6.60 -13.33 6.20
C VAL A 55 7.72 -14.29 6.58
N ASP A 56 7.73 -14.67 7.85
CA ASP A 56 8.50 -15.80 8.36
C ASP A 56 7.64 -17.07 8.30
N GLY A 57 8.05 -18.02 7.47
CA GLY A 57 7.39 -19.31 7.26
C GLY A 57 8.11 -20.49 7.89
N THR A 58 9.09 -20.27 8.79
CA THR A 58 9.92 -21.33 9.40
C THR A 58 9.22 -22.12 10.49
N GLY A 59 8.09 -21.62 11.03
CA GLY A 59 7.31 -22.25 12.09
C GLY A 59 6.10 -23.04 11.59
N HIS A 60 5.24 -23.47 12.55
CA HIS A 60 4.02 -24.23 12.26
C HIS A 60 2.98 -23.43 11.45
N GLU A 61 2.98 -22.11 11.56
CA GLU A 61 2.17 -21.20 10.76
C GLU A 61 2.95 -19.97 10.34
N PRO A 62 2.61 -19.32 9.21
CA PRO A 62 3.25 -18.08 8.79
C PRO A 62 3.09 -16.96 9.82
N ARG A 63 4.17 -16.23 10.09
CA ARG A 63 4.16 -15.03 10.92
C ARG A 63 4.46 -13.82 10.07
N VAL A 64 3.68 -12.77 10.23
CA VAL A 64 3.78 -11.54 9.43
C VAL A 64 4.29 -10.42 10.31
N LEU A 65 5.27 -9.67 9.79
CA LEU A 65 5.80 -8.48 10.44
C LEU A 65 4.84 -7.32 10.25
N LEU A 66 4.41 -6.71 11.35
CA LEU A 66 3.71 -5.43 11.35
C LEU A 66 4.53 -4.37 12.08
N ALA A 67 4.38 -3.15 11.63
CA ALA A 67 4.83 -1.92 12.25
C ALA A 67 3.65 -1.22 12.92
N ARG A 68 3.87 -0.57 14.08
CA ARG A 68 2.86 0.27 14.72
C ARG A 68 3.35 1.70 14.72
N GLN A 69 2.60 2.56 14.05
CA GLN A 69 2.96 3.97 13.86
C GLN A 69 1.76 4.87 14.17
N TYR A 70 2.01 6.06 14.70
CA TYR A 70 0.98 7.09 14.84
C TYR A 70 0.62 7.68 13.48
N ARG A 71 -0.67 7.68 13.16
CA ARG A 71 -1.18 8.29 11.92
C ARG A 71 -2.02 9.52 12.26
N HIS A 72 -1.46 10.69 12.06
CA HIS A 72 -2.10 11.97 12.40
C HIS A 72 -3.51 12.12 11.79
N PRO A 73 -3.78 11.76 10.52
CA PRO A 73 -5.13 11.84 9.96
C PRO A 73 -6.16 10.94 10.66
N ALA A 74 -5.71 9.79 11.20
CA ALA A 74 -6.54 8.87 11.98
C ALA A 74 -6.58 9.23 13.47
N GLN A 75 -5.67 10.12 13.95
CA GLN A 75 -5.45 10.47 15.34
C GLN A 75 -5.25 9.25 16.24
N ASP A 76 -4.60 8.20 15.72
CA ASP A 76 -4.42 6.93 16.41
C ASP A 76 -3.16 6.18 15.95
N TYR A 77 -2.72 5.23 16.77
CA TYR A 77 -1.68 4.27 16.43
C TYR A 77 -2.27 3.07 15.69
N LEU A 78 -1.80 2.82 14.48
CA LEU A 78 -2.27 1.70 13.66
C LEU A 78 -1.19 0.62 13.55
N TRP A 79 -1.61 -0.65 13.57
CA TRP A 79 -0.78 -1.76 13.14
C TRP A 79 -0.90 -1.90 11.63
N GLU A 80 0.23 -1.78 10.94
CA GLU A 80 0.29 -1.73 9.48
C GLU A 80 1.38 -2.66 8.94
N LEU A 81 1.21 -3.13 7.72
CA LEU A 81 2.32 -3.69 6.95
C LEU A 81 3.33 -2.57 6.65
N PRO A 82 4.64 -2.83 6.72
CA PRO A 82 5.66 -1.86 6.29
C PRO A 82 5.34 -1.32 4.90
N ALA A 83 5.40 0.00 4.75
CA ALA A 83 4.96 0.65 3.52
C ALA A 83 5.48 2.08 3.40
N GLY A 84 5.90 2.47 2.21
CA GLY A 84 6.29 3.84 1.93
C GLY A 84 6.09 4.25 0.49
N ARG A 85 6.44 5.49 0.18
CA ARG A 85 6.30 6.06 -1.15
C ARG A 85 7.35 5.50 -2.11
N ILE A 86 6.99 5.47 -3.38
CA ILE A 86 7.96 5.22 -4.46
C ILE A 86 8.66 6.54 -4.77
N ASP A 87 9.99 6.56 -4.66
CA ASP A 87 10.79 7.72 -4.98
C ASP A 87 10.87 7.99 -6.50
N PRO A 88 11.15 9.23 -6.92
CA PRO A 88 11.32 9.55 -8.33
C PRO A 88 12.41 8.69 -8.99
N GLY A 89 12.04 7.95 -10.04
CA GLY A 89 12.96 7.07 -10.76
C GLY A 89 13.19 5.69 -10.11
N GLU A 90 12.61 5.43 -8.95
CA GLU A 90 12.70 4.15 -8.27
C GLU A 90 11.68 3.15 -8.84
N SER A 91 12.08 1.87 -8.92
CA SER A 91 11.12 0.81 -9.22
C SER A 91 10.34 0.43 -7.97
N ALA A 92 9.09 -0.04 -8.12
CA ALA A 92 8.27 -0.47 -6.99
C ALA A 92 8.96 -1.58 -6.15
N LEU A 93 9.72 -2.48 -6.79
CA LEU A 93 10.46 -3.52 -6.06
C LEU A 93 11.64 -2.94 -5.27
N SER A 94 12.36 -1.96 -5.83
CA SER A 94 13.46 -1.29 -5.12
C SER A 94 12.92 -0.55 -3.90
N GLY A 95 11.83 0.21 -4.05
CA GLY A 95 11.17 0.88 -2.95
C GLY A 95 10.70 -0.07 -1.86
N ALA A 96 10.11 -1.21 -2.24
CA ALA A 96 9.69 -2.22 -1.27
C ALA A 96 10.87 -2.80 -0.45
N LYS A 97 12.02 -2.99 -1.08
CA LYS A 97 13.24 -3.46 -0.40
C LYS A 97 13.80 -2.41 0.54
N ARG A 98 13.88 -1.15 0.09
CA ARG A 98 14.34 -0.01 0.87
C ARG A 98 13.46 0.19 2.11
N GLU A 99 12.14 0.29 1.93
CA GLU A 99 11.18 0.50 3.03
C GLU A 99 11.22 -0.63 4.07
N LEU A 100 11.32 -1.89 3.63
CA LEU A 100 11.46 -3.01 4.56
C LEU A 100 12.70 -2.86 5.44
N GLU A 101 13.84 -2.50 4.83
CA GLU A 101 15.11 -2.35 5.56
C GLU A 101 15.08 -1.12 6.49
N GLU A 102 14.65 0.03 6.00
CA GLU A 102 14.63 1.29 6.74
C GLU A 102 13.69 1.22 7.95
N GLU A 103 12.43 0.89 7.73
CA GLU A 103 11.44 0.84 8.81
C GLU A 103 11.69 -0.31 9.79
N THR A 104 12.17 -1.47 9.31
CA THR A 104 12.14 -2.68 10.11
C THR A 104 13.51 -3.28 10.41
N GLY A 105 14.52 -2.98 9.61
CA GLY A 105 15.83 -3.60 9.64
C GLY A 105 15.85 -5.02 9.08
N TYR A 106 14.78 -5.48 8.43
CA TYR A 106 14.77 -6.77 7.75
C TYR A 106 15.08 -6.62 6.28
N THR A 107 15.79 -7.61 5.73
CA THR A 107 15.89 -7.87 4.29
C THR A 107 15.25 -9.20 3.97
N ALA A 108 15.03 -9.52 2.68
CA ALA A 108 14.41 -10.76 2.25
C ALA A 108 15.06 -11.30 0.98
N ASP A 109 15.11 -12.64 0.87
CA ASP A 109 15.72 -13.32 -0.29
C ASP A 109 14.74 -13.45 -1.46
N HIS A 110 13.44 -13.63 -1.18
CA HIS A 110 12.43 -13.91 -2.19
C HIS A 110 11.33 -12.86 -2.18
N TRP A 111 10.95 -12.39 -3.38
CA TRP A 111 9.97 -11.34 -3.58
C TRP A 111 8.97 -11.74 -4.65
N GLU A 112 7.68 -11.63 -4.33
CA GLU A 112 6.58 -11.89 -5.25
C GLU A 112 5.62 -10.70 -5.23
N ARG A 113 5.26 -10.15 -6.40
CA ARG A 113 4.20 -9.15 -6.48
C ARG A 113 2.85 -9.82 -6.21
N ALA A 114 2.22 -9.46 -5.11
CA ALA A 114 1.00 -10.10 -4.61
C ALA A 114 -0.27 -9.38 -5.08
N LEU A 115 -0.35 -8.06 -4.85
CA LEU A 115 -1.52 -7.25 -5.15
C LEU A 115 -1.13 -5.92 -5.79
N PHE A 116 -2.09 -5.35 -6.53
CA PHE A 116 -2.06 -3.97 -6.99
C PHE A 116 -3.49 -3.42 -6.91
N PHE A 117 -3.65 -2.27 -6.27
CA PHE A 117 -4.94 -1.61 -6.16
C PHE A 117 -4.79 -0.10 -5.95
N TYR A 118 -5.89 0.64 -6.12
CA TYR A 118 -5.99 2.05 -5.77
C TYR A 118 -6.51 2.19 -4.34
N SER A 119 -5.93 3.10 -3.55
CA SER A 119 -6.34 3.30 -2.15
C SER A 119 -7.72 3.96 -2.05
N SER A 120 -8.00 5.00 -2.85
CA SER A 120 -9.30 5.69 -2.86
C SER A 120 -9.57 6.36 -4.23
N PRO A 121 -9.89 5.58 -5.30
CA PRO A 121 -9.91 6.06 -6.69
C PRO A 121 -11.02 7.07 -7.01
N GLY A 122 -11.88 7.39 -6.05
CA GLY A 122 -12.90 8.42 -6.22
C GLY A 122 -12.33 9.84 -6.28
N PHE A 123 -11.17 10.10 -5.64
CA PHE A 123 -10.56 11.43 -5.59
C PHE A 123 -9.02 11.41 -5.46
N LEU A 124 -8.43 10.26 -5.28
CA LEU A 124 -6.98 10.06 -5.07
C LEU A 124 -6.47 9.06 -6.11
N ASP A 125 -5.35 9.36 -6.78
CA ASP A 125 -4.74 8.46 -7.75
C ASP A 125 -3.63 7.57 -7.17
N GLU A 126 -3.48 7.55 -5.85
CA GLU A 126 -2.51 6.68 -5.18
C GLU A 126 -2.75 5.21 -5.50
N THR A 127 -1.71 4.56 -5.98
CA THR A 127 -1.65 3.12 -6.17
C THR A 127 -0.88 2.44 -5.06
N MET A 128 -1.31 1.24 -4.68
CA MET A 128 -0.63 0.35 -3.74
C MET A 128 -0.10 -0.87 -4.47
N THR A 129 1.22 -1.05 -4.49
CA THR A 129 1.84 -2.29 -4.98
C THR A 129 2.31 -3.12 -3.79
N VAL A 130 1.68 -4.28 -3.57
CA VAL A 130 1.98 -5.15 -2.43
C VAL A 130 2.91 -6.27 -2.86
N TYR A 131 4.01 -6.44 -2.12
CA TYR A 131 4.94 -7.54 -2.30
C TYR A 131 4.89 -8.51 -1.12
N LEU A 132 4.92 -9.81 -1.41
CA LEU A 132 5.23 -10.86 -0.45
C LEU A 132 6.76 -11.01 -0.40
N ALA A 133 7.33 -10.88 0.78
CA ALA A 133 8.76 -11.04 1.06
C ALA A 133 8.98 -12.20 2.02
N THR A 134 9.81 -13.18 1.62
CA THR A 134 10.14 -14.37 2.42
C THR A 134 11.65 -14.61 2.44
N GLY A 135 12.13 -15.49 3.35
CA GLY A 135 13.55 -15.64 3.59
C GLY A 135 14.12 -14.43 4.32
N LEU A 136 13.43 -14.02 5.40
CA LEU A 136 13.77 -12.81 6.14
C LEU A 136 15.11 -12.94 6.85
N LYS A 137 15.93 -11.89 6.73
CA LYS A 137 17.21 -11.73 7.45
C LYS A 137 17.14 -10.47 8.30
N ARG A 138 17.54 -10.59 9.56
CA ARG A 138 17.51 -9.48 10.51
C ARG A 138 18.78 -8.65 10.39
N GLY A 139 18.64 -7.35 10.23
CA GLY A 139 19.67 -6.33 10.28
C GLY A 139 19.31 -5.22 11.27
N GLN A 140 19.80 -4.02 11.00
CA GLN A 140 19.51 -2.82 11.79
C GLN A 140 18.54 -1.91 11.02
N ALA A 141 17.46 -1.49 11.69
CA ALA A 141 16.55 -0.49 11.15
C ALA A 141 17.21 0.89 11.13
N LYS A 142 16.85 1.70 10.15
CA LYS A 142 17.24 3.10 9.99
C LYS A 142 16.01 3.93 9.63
N PRO A 143 14.98 3.99 10.52
CA PRO A 143 13.78 4.77 10.25
C PRO A 143 14.14 6.27 10.16
N GLU A 144 13.27 7.05 9.54
CA GLU A 144 13.38 8.52 9.54
C GLU A 144 13.27 9.05 10.97
N GLU A 145 13.83 10.25 11.23
CA GLU A 145 13.95 10.80 12.60
C GLU A 145 12.61 11.01 13.31
N ASP A 146 11.53 11.22 12.56
CA ASP A 146 10.17 11.42 13.06
C ASP A 146 9.35 10.11 13.14
N GLU A 147 9.93 8.96 12.76
CA GLU A 147 9.25 7.67 12.75
C GLU A 147 9.53 6.84 14.02
N ILE A 148 8.60 6.89 14.97
CA ILE A 148 8.63 5.99 16.13
C ILE A 148 7.82 4.72 15.80
N ILE A 149 8.55 3.67 15.39
CA ILE A 149 7.93 2.42 14.91
C ILE A 149 8.15 1.29 15.91
N GLN A 150 7.06 0.72 16.43
CA GLN A 150 7.09 -0.56 17.14
C GLN A 150 6.91 -1.70 16.15
N LYS A 151 7.80 -2.70 16.18
CA LYS A 151 7.76 -3.84 15.26
C LYS A 151 7.40 -5.13 15.99
N ARG A 152 6.53 -5.94 15.40
CA ARG A 152 6.15 -7.24 15.96
C ARG A 152 5.77 -8.25 14.89
N MET A 153 6.22 -9.48 15.05
CA MET A 153 5.76 -10.64 14.30
C MET A 153 4.47 -11.20 14.89
N PHE A 154 3.43 -11.32 14.07
CA PHE A 154 2.15 -11.89 14.47
C PHE A 154 1.88 -13.18 13.70
N PRO A 155 1.38 -14.25 14.36
CA PRO A 155 0.83 -15.40 13.66
C PRO A 155 -0.31 -14.99 12.72
N LEU A 156 -0.38 -15.56 11.53
CA LEU A 156 -1.41 -15.23 10.53
C LEU A 156 -2.83 -15.44 11.08
N SER A 157 -3.04 -16.51 11.83
CA SER A 157 -4.32 -16.79 12.49
C SER A 157 -4.74 -15.70 13.49
N GLN A 158 -3.76 -15.10 14.20
CA GLN A 158 -4.03 -13.98 15.09
C GLN A 158 -4.40 -12.72 14.28
N LEU A 159 -3.68 -12.43 13.19
CA LEU A 159 -4.00 -11.28 12.33
C LEU A 159 -5.38 -11.36 11.73
N LEU A 160 -5.79 -12.56 11.29
CA LEU A 160 -7.16 -12.77 10.80
C LEU A 160 -8.21 -12.44 11.87
N ARG A 161 -8.00 -12.90 13.10
CA ARG A 161 -8.91 -12.54 14.21
C ARG A 161 -8.92 -11.03 14.49
N MET A 162 -7.75 -10.36 14.40
CA MET A 162 -7.64 -8.91 14.58
C MET A 162 -8.36 -8.14 13.47
N VAL A 163 -8.25 -8.58 12.22
CA VAL A 163 -9.01 -8.01 11.09
C VAL A 163 -10.52 -8.17 11.31
N MET A 164 -10.96 -9.39 11.60
CA MET A 164 -12.41 -9.68 11.79
C MET A 164 -13.02 -8.95 12.99
N LYS A 165 -12.22 -8.61 14.01
CA LYS A 165 -12.66 -7.83 15.18
C LYS A 165 -12.49 -6.31 15.01
N GLY A 166 -12.01 -5.82 13.86
CA GLY A 166 -11.76 -4.40 13.62
C GLY A 166 -10.57 -3.82 14.40
N ALA A 167 -9.69 -4.66 14.94
CA ALA A 167 -8.47 -4.21 15.61
C ALA A 167 -7.37 -3.80 14.59
N ILE A 168 -7.37 -4.39 13.38
CA ILE A 168 -6.64 -3.89 12.23
C ILE A 168 -7.60 -3.01 11.43
N ARG A 169 -7.24 -1.72 11.25
CA ARG A 169 -8.08 -0.72 10.59
C ARG A 169 -7.44 -0.12 9.33
N ASP A 170 -6.20 -0.49 9.06
CA ASP A 170 -5.48 -0.07 7.86
C ASP A 170 -5.84 -0.95 6.66
N GLY A 171 -6.34 -0.32 5.58
CA GLY A 171 -6.89 -1.03 4.41
C GLY A 171 -5.87 -1.89 3.68
N LYS A 172 -4.62 -1.41 3.49
CA LYS A 172 -3.56 -2.19 2.84
C LYS A 172 -3.18 -3.44 3.64
N THR A 173 -3.18 -3.33 4.97
CA THR A 173 -2.91 -4.44 5.88
C THR A 173 -4.05 -5.46 5.86
N ILE A 174 -5.30 -5.00 5.90
CA ILE A 174 -6.48 -5.88 5.76
C ILE A 174 -6.40 -6.67 4.44
N ALA A 175 -6.17 -5.98 3.32
CA ALA A 175 -6.07 -6.62 2.00
C ALA A 175 -4.93 -7.66 1.95
N GLY A 176 -3.74 -7.31 2.45
CA GLY A 176 -2.58 -8.20 2.48
C GLY A 176 -2.81 -9.45 3.34
N VAL A 177 -3.35 -9.28 4.55
CA VAL A 177 -3.63 -10.40 5.48
C VAL A 177 -4.65 -11.36 4.89
N LEU A 178 -5.74 -10.86 4.32
CA LEU A 178 -6.77 -11.70 3.69
C LEU A 178 -6.23 -12.44 2.46
N TRP A 179 -5.44 -11.76 1.62
CA TRP A 179 -4.79 -12.38 0.46
C TRP A 179 -3.82 -13.50 0.89
N LEU A 180 -2.99 -13.24 1.90
CA LEU A 180 -2.04 -14.24 2.41
C LEU A 180 -2.75 -15.46 3.01
N ALA A 181 -3.86 -15.23 3.73
CA ALA A 181 -4.66 -16.30 4.29
C ALA A 181 -5.24 -17.20 3.19
N GLU A 182 -5.78 -16.63 2.13
CA GLU A 182 -6.33 -17.40 1.01
C GLU A 182 -5.23 -18.15 0.24
N LYS A 183 -4.06 -17.51 0.05
CA LYS A 183 -2.89 -18.17 -0.56
C LYS A 183 -2.41 -19.36 0.27
N SER A 184 -2.41 -19.25 1.60
CA SER A 184 -1.96 -20.32 2.51
C SER A 184 -2.93 -21.50 2.59
N ARG A 185 -4.21 -21.29 2.28
CA ARG A 185 -5.23 -22.37 2.23
C ARG A 185 -5.09 -23.29 1.02
N LYS A 186 -4.42 -22.80 -0.04
CA LYS A 186 -4.26 -23.54 -1.30
C LYS A 186 -2.97 -24.38 -1.36
N LYS A 187 -2.16 -24.34 -0.32
CA LYS A 187 -0.99 -25.19 -0.14
C LYS A 187 -1.32 -26.36 0.80
#